data_e7f150bb59868fc6cc1ed5fbc983ebfe
#
_entry.id   e7f150bb59868fc6cc1ed5fbc983ebfe
#
_cell.length_a   1.000
_cell.length_b   1.000
_cell.length_c   1.000
_cell.angle_alpha   90.00
_cell.angle_beta   90.00
_cell.angle_gamma   90.00
#
_symmetry.space_group_name_H-M   'P 1'
#
loop_
_entity.id
_entity.type
_entity.pdbx_description
1 polymer ?
#
loop_
_entity_poly.entity_id
_entity_poly.type
_entity_poly.pdbx_seq_one_letter_code
_entity_poly.pdbx_strand_id
1 'polypeptide(L)'
;ESAAAIIYKAGNACGISQKVLLTVLQKEQHLLTATDPSDFQFKSAMGLSCPDDANCDAKYAGFFNQVYGAAKRYQYYVRHESQYAYHAGALNYVRYNPNAGCGGSDVYIENKATALLYIYTPYQPNEAALAAGAGEGDSCSSYGNRNFSIIYRGWFGDARH
;
A
#
# COMPACT_ATOMS: atom_id res chain seq x y z
N GLU A 1 -3.97 -10.48 22.07
CA GLU A 1 -5.05 -10.10 21.15
C GLU A 1 -4.81 -10.73 19.78
N SER A 2 -5.85 -11.27 19.13
CA SER A 2 -5.70 -11.91 17.81
C SER A 2 -5.42 -10.89 16.70
N ALA A 3 -4.75 -11.34 15.63
CA ALA A 3 -4.50 -10.52 14.45
C ALA A 3 -5.80 -9.94 13.86
N ALA A 4 -6.85 -10.76 13.77
CA ALA A 4 -8.16 -10.32 13.27
C ALA A 4 -8.77 -9.21 14.13
N ALA A 5 -8.66 -9.31 15.46
CA ALA A 5 -9.15 -8.28 16.37
C ALA A 5 -8.36 -6.96 16.22
N ILE A 6 -7.05 -7.04 16.02
CA ILE A 6 -6.19 -5.87 15.78
C ILE A 6 -6.62 -5.17 14.48
N ILE A 7 -6.78 -5.91 13.38
CA ILE A 7 -7.20 -5.36 12.09
C ILE A 7 -8.58 -4.69 12.21
N TYR A 8 -9.53 -5.37 12.83
CA TYR A 8 -10.88 -4.85 13.03
C TYR A 8 -10.89 -3.54 13.83
N LYS A 9 -10.21 -3.53 14.98
CA LYS A 9 -10.14 -2.35 15.84
C LYS A 9 -9.39 -1.19 15.20
N ALA A 10 -8.26 -1.46 14.53
CA ALA A 10 -7.48 -0.43 13.84
C ALA A 10 -8.30 0.23 12.73
N GLY A 11 -9.00 -0.56 11.92
CA GLY A 11 -9.88 -0.03 10.88
C GLY A 11 -10.97 0.87 11.43
N ASN A 12 -11.66 0.41 12.47
CA ASN A 12 -12.73 1.18 13.11
C ASN A 12 -12.21 2.47 13.77
N ALA A 13 -11.11 2.38 14.50
CA ALA A 13 -10.54 3.55 15.20
C ALA A 13 -10.02 4.63 14.26
N CYS A 14 -9.50 4.24 13.10
CA CYS A 14 -8.91 5.16 12.13
C CYS A 14 -9.83 5.50 10.95
N GLY A 15 -11.00 4.87 10.83
CA GLY A 15 -11.92 5.06 9.71
C GLY A 15 -11.35 4.51 8.39
N ILE A 16 -10.55 3.45 8.44
CA ILE A 16 -9.94 2.80 7.28
C ILE A 16 -10.56 1.41 7.09
N SER A 17 -10.95 1.12 5.85
CA SER A 17 -11.56 -0.18 5.52
C SER A 17 -10.63 -1.34 5.88
N GLN A 18 -11.17 -2.34 6.58
CA GLN A 18 -10.45 -3.58 6.87
C GLN A 18 -10.01 -4.31 5.59
N LYS A 19 -10.77 -4.19 4.50
CA LYS A 19 -10.38 -4.74 3.18
C LYS A 19 -9.06 -4.14 2.69
N VAL A 20 -8.86 -2.84 2.89
CA VAL A 20 -7.60 -2.15 2.55
C VAL A 20 -6.47 -2.66 3.42
N LEU A 21 -6.65 -2.76 4.73
CA LEU A 21 -5.63 -3.26 5.65
C LEU A 21 -5.22 -4.71 5.32
N LEU A 22 -6.18 -5.59 5.04
CA LEU A 22 -5.93 -6.96 4.61
C LEU A 22 -5.15 -7.02 3.29
N THR A 23 -5.51 -6.17 2.33
CA THR A 23 -4.82 -6.10 1.03
C THR A 23 -3.36 -5.68 1.20
N VAL A 24 -3.10 -4.68 2.03
CA VAL A 24 -1.72 -4.21 2.31
C VAL A 24 -0.91 -5.29 3.02
N LEU A 25 -1.49 -5.97 4.02
CA LEU A 25 -0.84 -7.11 4.70
C LEU A 25 -0.40 -8.19 3.71
N GLN A 26 -1.28 -8.55 2.79
CA GLN A 26 -0.94 -9.54 1.77
C GLN A 26 0.10 -9.02 0.78
N LYS A 27 -0.06 -7.77 0.33
CA LYS A 27 0.87 -7.15 -0.62
C LYS A 27 2.30 -7.08 -0.07
N GLU A 28 2.44 -6.67 1.19
CA GLU A 28 3.75 -6.42 1.79
C GLU A 28 4.47 -7.71 2.23
N GLN A 29 3.77 -8.60 2.93
CA GLN A 29 4.40 -9.75 3.57
C GLN A 29 3.71 -11.09 3.33
N HIS A 30 2.71 -11.15 2.45
CA HIS A 30 1.93 -12.38 2.16
C HIS A 30 1.32 -13.05 3.41
N LEU A 31 1.06 -12.29 4.48
CA LEU A 31 0.68 -12.84 5.78
C LEU A 31 -0.65 -13.58 5.81
N LEU A 32 -1.58 -13.29 4.89
CA LEU A 32 -2.86 -13.98 4.86
C LEU A 32 -2.80 -15.35 4.17
N THR A 33 -1.76 -15.60 3.39
CA THR A 33 -1.57 -16.89 2.70
C THR A 33 -0.34 -17.66 3.21
N ALA A 34 0.49 -17.04 4.03
CA ALA A 34 1.65 -17.71 4.63
C ALA A 34 1.21 -18.80 5.61
N THR A 35 1.73 -20.00 5.44
CA THR A 35 1.46 -21.14 6.32
C THR A 35 2.42 -21.22 7.51
N ASP A 36 3.61 -20.65 7.36
CA ASP A 36 4.64 -20.57 8.40
C ASP A 36 5.35 -19.20 8.32
N PRO A 37 4.65 -18.12 8.74
CA PRO A 37 5.21 -16.78 8.65
C PRO A 37 6.35 -16.58 9.65
N SER A 38 7.44 -15.96 9.18
CA SER A 38 8.60 -15.63 10.00
C SER A 38 8.34 -14.45 10.94
N ASP A 39 9.17 -14.32 11.97
CA ASP A 39 9.14 -13.15 12.88
C ASP A 39 9.34 -11.83 12.11
N PHE A 40 10.15 -11.83 11.06
CA PHE A 40 10.36 -10.66 10.20
C PHE A 40 9.08 -10.24 9.49
N GLN A 41 8.30 -11.19 8.97
CA GLN A 41 7.02 -10.88 8.32
C GLN A 41 6.03 -10.21 9.27
N PHE A 42 5.97 -10.65 10.52
CA PHE A 42 5.16 -9.98 11.54
C PHE A 42 5.72 -8.61 11.93
N LYS A 43 7.04 -8.51 12.07
CA LYS A 43 7.72 -7.28 12.44
C LYS A 43 7.54 -6.17 11.42
N SER A 44 7.44 -6.50 10.14
CA SER A 44 7.30 -5.59 9.00
C SER A 44 5.96 -5.70 8.27
N ALA A 45 4.93 -6.14 8.96
CA ALA A 45 3.66 -6.62 8.40
C ALA A 45 3.01 -5.72 7.34
N MET A 46 3.08 -4.40 7.51
CA MET A 46 2.51 -3.41 6.58
C MET A 46 3.59 -2.65 5.78
N GLY A 47 4.85 -3.00 5.92
CA GLY A 47 5.97 -2.26 5.31
C GLY A 47 6.17 -0.85 5.86
N LEU A 48 5.51 -0.53 6.96
CA LEU A 48 5.55 0.81 7.54
C LEU A 48 6.90 1.09 8.20
N SER A 49 7.61 2.12 7.70
CA SER A 49 8.94 2.51 8.20
C SER A 49 9.93 1.34 8.27
N CYS A 50 9.87 0.47 7.26
CA CYS A 50 10.74 -0.68 7.07
C CYS A 50 11.47 -0.54 5.74
N PRO A 51 12.56 0.24 5.64
CA PRO A 51 13.31 0.39 4.40
C PRO A 51 14.00 -0.92 4.01
N ASP A 52 14.17 -1.16 2.70
CA ASP A 52 14.73 -2.41 2.16
C ASP A 52 16.18 -2.65 2.60
N ASP A 53 16.92 -1.59 2.90
CA ASP A 53 18.36 -1.60 3.23
C ASP A 53 18.65 -1.47 4.73
N ALA A 54 17.62 -1.41 5.58
CA ALA A 54 17.80 -1.23 7.02
C ALA A 54 16.69 -1.92 7.82
N ASN A 55 16.88 -2.00 9.14
CA ASN A 55 15.83 -2.51 10.05
C ASN A 55 14.65 -1.56 10.09
N CYS A 56 13.46 -2.13 10.35
CA CYS A 56 12.28 -1.33 10.66
C CYS A 56 12.54 -0.39 11.84
N ASP A 57 11.98 0.81 11.79
CA ASP A 57 11.97 1.71 12.95
C ASP A 57 11.33 0.97 14.14
N ALA A 58 12.05 0.89 15.25
CA ALA A 58 11.65 0.17 16.46
C ALA A 58 10.25 0.63 16.98
N LYS A 59 9.88 1.88 16.76
CA LYS A 59 8.58 2.45 17.11
C LYS A 59 7.43 1.76 16.38
N TYR A 60 7.66 1.30 15.15
CA TYR A 60 6.64 0.68 14.31
C TYR A 60 6.83 -0.82 14.12
N ALA A 61 7.86 -1.41 14.73
CA ALA A 61 8.11 -2.84 14.63
C ALA A 61 7.06 -3.66 15.38
N GLY A 62 6.67 -4.80 14.78
CA GLY A 62 5.68 -5.72 15.33
C GLY A 62 4.29 -5.53 14.76
N PHE A 63 3.50 -6.61 14.76
CA PHE A 63 2.22 -6.68 14.05
C PHE A 63 1.24 -5.58 14.46
N PHE A 64 1.03 -5.39 15.77
CA PHE A 64 0.13 -4.33 16.26
C PHE A 64 0.57 -2.95 15.79
N ASN A 65 1.84 -2.62 15.99
CA ASN A 65 2.40 -1.31 15.62
C ASN A 65 2.36 -1.08 14.10
N GLN A 66 2.58 -2.12 13.32
CA GLN A 66 2.49 -2.07 11.86
C GLN A 66 1.05 -1.80 11.40
N VAL A 67 0.09 -2.57 11.87
CA VAL A 67 -1.31 -2.47 11.43
C VAL A 67 -1.93 -1.16 11.91
N TYR A 68 -1.85 -0.87 13.20
CA TYR A 68 -2.40 0.36 13.77
C TYR A 68 -1.69 1.60 13.25
N GLY A 69 -0.36 1.54 13.16
CA GLY A 69 0.46 2.63 12.62
C GLY A 69 0.13 2.95 11.16
N ALA A 70 -0.05 1.93 10.32
CA ALA A 70 -0.45 2.11 8.92
C ALA A 70 -1.86 2.70 8.80
N ALA A 71 -2.83 2.17 9.55
CA ALA A 71 -4.20 2.70 9.57
C ALA A 71 -4.23 4.17 10.02
N LYS A 72 -3.48 4.51 11.06
CA LYS A 72 -3.32 5.88 11.54
C LYS A 72 -2.61 6.79 10.51
N ARG A 73 -1.64 6.25 9.77
CA ARG A 73 -0.95 6.96 8.71
C ARG A 73 -1.91 7.28 7.56
N TYR A 74 -2.72 6.34 7.12
CA TYR A 74 -3.78 6.59 6.12
C TYR A 74 -4.78 7.63 6.61
N GLN A 75 -5.22 7.57 7.86
CA GLN A 75 -6.09 8.59 8.44
C GLN A 75 -5.44 9.98 8.42
N TYR A 76 -4.16 10.06 8.73
CA TYR A 76 -3.41 11.31 8.64
C TYR A 76 -3.39 11.86 7.20
N TYR A 77 -3.15 11.00 6.21
CA TYR A 77 -3.16 11.40 4.79
C TYR A 77 -4.53 11.94 4.35
N VAL A 78 -5.62 11.30 4.77
CA VAL A 78 -6.98 11.79 4.48
C VAL A 78 -7.18 13.21 4.98
N ARG A 79 -6.73 13.49 6.19
CA ARG A 79 -6.90 14.79 6.84
C ARG A 79 -5.95 15.87 6.33
N HIS A 80 -4.85 15.49 5.72
CA HIS A 80 -3.77 16.37 5.30
C HIS A 80 -3.43 16.21 3.81
N GLU A 81 -4.39 15.80 3.00
CA GLU A 81 -4.19 15.56 1.56
C GLU A 81 -3.55 16.74 0.85
N SER A 82 -3.93 17.98 1.22
CA SER A 82 -3.36 19.20 0.64
C SER A 82 -1.86 19.39 0.87
N GLN A 83 -1.28 18.70 1.84
CA GLN A 83 0.16 18.74 2.15
C GLN A 83 0.99 17.74 1.33
N TYR A 84 0.33 16.87 0.55
CA TYR A 84 0.98 15.83 -0.25
C TYR A 84 0.88 16.15 -1.74
N ALA A 85 1.69 15.45 -2.55
CA ALA A 85 1.81 15.69 -3.98
C ALA A 85 0.63 15.15 -4.81
N TYR A 86 -0.19 14.23 -4.25
CA TYR A 86 -1.26 13.57 -4.97
C TYR A 86 -2.63 14.00 -4.47
N HIS A 87 -3.49 14.44 -5.39
CA HIS A 87 -4.79 15.03 -5.07
C HIS A 87 -5.90 14.40 -5.89
N ALA A 88 -7.03 14.09 -5.23
CA ALA A 88 -8.23 13.64 -5.91
C ALA A 88 -8.86 14.74 -6.77
N GLY A 89 -9.53 14.33 -7.86
CA GLY A 89 -10.23 15.24 -8.76
C GLY A 89 -9.34 16.04 -9.71
N ALA A 90 -8.11 15.60 -9.95
CA ALA A 90 -7.13 16.30 -10.77
C ALA A 90 -6.19 15.33 -11.50
N LEU A 91 -5.52 15.84 -12.53
CA LEU A 91 -4.36 15.18 -13.13
C LEU A 91 -3.15 15.33 -12.19
N ASN A 92 -2.47 14.21 -11.95
CA ASN A 92 -1.27 14.15 -11.12
C ASN A 92 -0.17 13.45 -11.90
N TYR A 93 1.01 14.05 -11.95
CA TYR A 93 2.18 13.35 -12.50
C TYR A 93 2.65 12.30 -11.50
N VAL A 94 2.68 11.04 -11.93
CA VAL A 94 3.12 9.91 -11.12
C VAL A 94 4.28 9.21 -11.80
N ARG A 95 5.37 9.03 -11.07
CA ARG A 95 6.57 8.33 -11.56
C ARG A 95 6.32 6.83 -11.67
N TYR A 96 7.05 6.20 -12.58
CA TYR A 96 7.04 4.73 -12.70
C TYR A 96 7.97 4.04 -11.70
N ASN A 97 9.02 4.74 -11.25
CA ASN A 97 10.09 4.13 -10.47
C ASN A 97 10.81 5.19 -9.60
N PRO A 98 11.43 4.80 -8.49
CA PRO A 98 12.33 5.70 -7.74
C PRO A 98 13.42 6.34 -8.59
N ASN A 99 13.91 5.64 -9.63
CA ASN A 99 14.82 6.21 -10.62
C ASN A 99 14.07 7.19 -11.52
N ALA A 100 14.39 8.48 -11.41
CA ALA A 100 13.77 9.55 -12.20
C ALA A 100 13.96 9.37 -13.72
N GLY A 101 15.03 8.70 -14.16
CA GLY A 101 15.29 8.37 -15.55
C GLY A 101 14.24 7.46 -16.20
N CYS A 102 13.48 6.71 -15.39
CA CYS A 102 12.37 5.90 -15.87
C CYS A 102 11.13 6.71 -16.28
N GLY A 103 11.06 7.99 -15.91
CA GLY A 103 9.94 8.85 -16.24
C GLY A 103 8.68 8.57 -15.44
N GLY A 104 7.56 9.00 -15.99
CA GLY A 104 6.23 8.86 -15.42
C GLY A 104 5.19 9.39 -16.42
N SER A 105 3.95 9.46 -15.99
CA SER A 105 2.88 10.06 -16.79
C SER A 105 1.81 10.67 -15.88
N ASP A 106 0.95 11.48 -16.49
CA ASP A 106 -0.19 12.06 -15.81
C ASP A 106 -1.28 11.00 -15.56
N VAL A 107 -1.78 10.95 -14.34
CA VAL A 107 -2.89 10.11 -13.93
C VAL A 107 -4.00 10.99 -13.37
N TYR A 108 -5.21 10.83 -13.90
CA TYR A 108 -6.38 11.44 -13.27
C TYR A 108 -6.80 10.61 -12.07
N ILE A 109 -6.69 11.20 -10.88
CA ILE A 109 -7.06 10.53 -9.63
C ILE A 109 -8.52 10.87 -9.30
N GLU A 110 -9.40 9.88 -9.44
CA GLU A 110 -10.85 10.08 -9.32
C GLU A 110 -11.33 10.34 -7.89
N ASN A 111 -10.64 9.75 -6.89
CA ASN A 111 -11.12 9.77 -5.51
C ASN A 111 -9.97 9.79 -4.49
N LYS A 112 -10.32 10.13 -3.24
CA LYS A 112 -9.35 10.20 -2.13
C LYS A 112 -8.67 8.87 -1.83
N ALA A 113 -9.38 7.76 -1.91
CA ALA A 113 -8.80 6.44 -1.63
C ALA A 113 -7.63 6.15 -2.58
N THR A 114 -7.77 6.45 -3.88
CA THR A 114 -6.70 6.31 -4.86
C THR A 114 -5.54 7.29 -4.58
N ALA A 115 -5.85 8.55 -4.23
CA ALA A 115 -4.83 9.51 -3.83
C ALA A 115 -4.00 9.01 -2.63
N LEU A 116 -4.64 8.41 -1.63
CA LEU A 116 -3.97 7.83 -0.47
C LEU A 116 -3.02 6.69 -0.84
N LEU A 117 -3.42 5.83 -1.78
CA LEU A 117 -2.56 4.76 -2.27
C LEU A 117 -1.29 5.31 -2.92
N TYR A 118 -1.39 6.37 -3.72
CA TYR A 118 -0.22 7.03 -4.31
C TYR A 118 0.62 7.79 -3.29
N ILE A 119 0.03 8.37 -2.25
CA ILE A 119 0.78 8.99 -1.15
C ILE A 119 1.59 7.93 -0.39
N TYR A 120 1.00 6.77 -0.14
CA TYR A 120 1.68 5.66 0.55
C TYR A 120 2.73 4.98 -0.34
N THR A 121 2.44 4.79 -1.62
CA THR A 121 3.32 4.17 -2.62
C THR A 121 3.34 5.06 -3.89
N PRO A 122 4.30 5.99 -4.04
CA PRO A 122 4.28 7.07 -5.03
C PRO A 122 4.73 6.66 -6.43
N TYR A 123 4.38 5.45 -6.86
CA TYR A 123 4.73 4.92 -8.17
C TYR A 123 3.55 4.22 -8.83
N GLN A 124 3.37 4.46 -10.14
CA GLN A 124 2.41 3.71 -10.95
C GLN A 124 3.11 2.57 -11.70
N PRO A 125 2.40 1.48 -12.02
CA PRO A 125 2.94 0.47 -12.91
C PRO A 125 3.15 1.05 -14.32
N ASN A 126 4.30 0.75 -14.93
CA ASN A 126 4.54 1.04 -16.35
C ASN A 126 3.91 -0.04 -17.24
N GLU A 127 4.02 0.13 -18.55
CA GLU A 127 3.46 -0.81 -19.53
C GLU A 127 4.01 -2.23 -19.34
N ALA A 128 5.32 -2.36 -19.09
CA ALA A 128 5.95 -3.66 -18.87
C ALA A 128 5.41 -4.38 -17.61
N ALA A 129 5.20 -3.63 -16.52
CA ALA A 129 4.59 -4.18 -15.31
C ALA A 129 3.15 -4.64 -15.55
N LEU A 130 2.36 -3.87 -16.30
CA LEU A 130 0.97 -4.23 -16.62
C LEU A 130 0.91 -5.44 -17.56
N ALA A 131 1.78 -5.51 -18.57
CA ALA A 131 1.86 -6.63 -19.51
C ALA A 131 2.28 -7.94 -18.82
N ALA A 132 3.06 -7.87 -17.74
CA ALA A 132 3.52 -9.02 -16.98
C ALA A 132 2.45 -9.63 -16.05
N GLY A 133 1.26 -9.03 -15.93
CA GLY A 133 0.22 -9.47 -15.00
C GLY A 133 0.70 -9.37 -13.54
N ALA A 134 0.87 -10.51 -12.87
CA ALA A 134 1.45 -10.60 -11.53
C ALA A 134 2.98 -10.85 -11.53
N GLY A 135 3.58 -11.00 -12.70
CA GLY A 135 5.00 -11.29 -12.88
C GLY A 135 5.88 -10.03 -12.87
N GLU A 136 7.13 -10.21 -13.29
CA GLU A 136 8.10 -9.14 -13.38
C GLU A 136 8.09 -8.48 -14.77
N GLY A 137 8.16 -7.13 -14.79
CA GLY A 137 8.30 -6.33 -16.00
C GLY A 137 9.78 -6.07 -16.32
N ASP A 138 10.15 -4.80 -16.42
CA ASP A 138 11.50 -4.34 -16.71
C ASP A 138 12.15 -3.63 -15.51
N SER A 139 13.36 -3.08 -15.71
CA SER A 139 14.10 -2.38 -14.65
C SER A 139 13.43 -1.08 -14.16
N CYS A 140 12.48 -0.54 -14.91
CA CYS A 140 11.70 0.65 -14.56
C CYS A 140 10.33 0.32 -13.94
N SER A 141 9.98 -0.95 -13.83
CA SER A 141 8.70 -1.38 -13.29
C SER A 141 8.62 -1.22 -11.78
N SER A 142 7.46 -0.81 -11.29
CA SER A 142 7.07 -0.81 -9.87
C SER A 142 5.77 -1.56 -9.70
N TYR A 143 5.64 -2.34 -8.64
CA TYR A 143 4.58 -3.34 -8.51
C TYR A 143 3.58 -3.06 -7.40
N GLY A 144 3.88 -2.13 -6.50
CA GLY A 144 3.10 -1.91 -5.28
C GLY A 144 1.62 -1.64 -5.54
N ASN A 145 1.29 -0.62 -6.33
CA ASN A 145 -0.10 -0.29 -6.62
C ASN A 145 -0.77 -1.29 -7.58
N ARG A 146 -0.01 -1.86 -8.52
CA ARG A 146 -0.51 -2.97 -9.36
C ARG A 146 -0.92 -4.16 -8.51
N ASN A 147 -0.05 -4.61 -7.62
CA ASN A 147 -0.30 -5.77 -6.77
C ASN A 147 -1.43 -5.50 -5.77
N PHE A 148 -1.53 -4.29 -5.23
CA PHE A 148 -2.69 -3.90 -4.43
C PHE A 148 -3.99 -4.10 -5.20
N SER A 149 -4.06 -3.61 -6.43
CA SER A 149 -5.26 -3.75 -7.29
C SER A 149 -5.59 -5.21 -7.59
N ILE A 150 -4.59 -6.03 -7.93
CA ILE A 150 -4.79 -7.46 -8.21
C ILE A 150 -5.37 -8.17 -6.98
N ILE A 151 -4.77 -7.97 -5.81
CA ILE A 151 -5.20 -8.63 -4.56
C ILE A 151 -6.59 -8.16 -4.16
N TYR A 152 -6.82 -6.85 -4.13
CA TYR A 152 -8.12 -6.28 -3.73
C TYR A 152 -9.25 -6.77 -4.62
N ARG A 153 -9.06 -6.72 -5.94
CA ARG A 153 -10.08 -7.20 -6.90
C ARG A 153 -10.32 -8.69 -6.81
N GLY A 154 -9.26 -9.47 -6.62
CA GLY A 154 -9.36 -10.93 -6.49
C GLY A 154 -10.15 -11.37 -5.25
N TRP A 155 -10.04 -10.63 -4.15
CA TRP A 155 -10.70 -10.99 -2.88
C TRP A 155 -12.04 -10.27 -2.66
N PHE A 156 -12.14 -9.03 -3.08
CA PHE A 156 -13.26 -8.15 -2.71
C PHE A 156 -14.05 -7.60 -3.91
N GLY A 157 -13.62 -7.90 -5.13
CA GLY A 157 -14.26 -7.41 -6.33
C GLY A 157 -13.91 -5.95 -6.66
N ASP A 158 -14.76 -5.30 -7.47
CA ASP A 158 -14.55 -3.91 -7.86
C ASP A 158 -14.81 -2.98 -6.66
N ALA A 159 -13.84 -2.10 -6.37
CA ALA A 159 -13.94 -1.14 -5.27
C ALA A 159 -15.04 -0.06 -5.48
N ARG A 160 -15.57 0.06 -6.69
CA ARG A 160 -16.64 1.01 -7.03
C ARG A 160 -18.04 0.48 -6.78
N HIS A 161 -18.16 -0.78 -6.38
CA HIS A 161 -19.46 -1.45 -6.18
C HIS A 161 -19.59 -2.11 -4.82
#